data_3d8eb41adf0d5cf3ca81e7f81230a493
#
_entry.id   3d8eb41adf0d5cf3ca81e7f81230a493
#
_cell.length_a   1.000
_cell.length_b   1.000
_cell.length_c   1.000
_cell.angle_alpha   90.00
_cell.angle_beta   90.00
_cell.angle_gamma   90.00
#
_symmetry.space_group_name_H-M   'P 1'
#
loop_
_entity.id
_entity.type
_entity.pdbx_description
1 polymer ?
#
loop_
_entity_poly.entity_id
_entity_poly.type
_entity_poly.pdbx_seq_one_letter_code
_entity_poly.pdbx_strand_id
1 'polypeptide(L)'
;DRSVSRGLGDVYKRQIQHSAIILGVEIDEKGALELARRSRGTPRLANRLLKRVRDFAEVKYDGKINEEVAAFALDLLEVDKLGLDMNDRNILYTIIEKFNGGPVGLDTLAASIGEDSGTIEDVYEPYLVKNGFINRTPKGRVATDFAYHHFGIAKP
;
A
#
# COMPACT_ATOMS: atom_id res chain seq x y z
N ASP A 1 12.70 14.96 -0.49
CA ASP A 1 14.12 14.88 -0.79
C ASP A 1 14.51 13.50 -1.30
N ARG A 2 15.17 13.50 -2.47
CA ARG A 2 15.56 12.25 -3.15
C ARG A 2 16.53 11.39 -2.33
N SER A 3 17.45 11.99 -1.59
CA SER A 3 18.44 11.24 -0.81
C SER A 3 17.80 10.52 0.37
N VAL A 4 16.81 11.13 1.03
CA VAL A 4 16.07 10.47 2.13
C VAL A 4 15.23 9.33 1.57
N SER A 5 14.53 9.54 0.47
CA SER A 5 13.72 8.50 -0.18
C SER A 5 14.59 7.31 -0.63
N ARG A 6 15.77 7.57 -1.19
CA ARG A 6 16.72 6.52 -1.58
C ARG A 6 17.23 5.75 -0.37
N GLY A 7 17.57 6.45 0.73
CA GLY A 7 18.04 5.81 1.95
C GLY A 7 17.00 4.87 2.54
N LEU A 8 15.75 5.29 2.59
CA LEU A 8 14.65 4.44 3.07
C LEU A 8 14.42 3.24 2.15
N GLY A 9 14.39 3.46 0.84
CA GLY A 9 14.25 2.39 -0.13
C GLY A 9 15.36 1.36 -0.03
N ASP A 10 16.60 1.80 0.16
CA ASP A 10 17.75 0.90 0.32
C ASP A 10 17.66 0.08 1.60
N VAL A 11 17.21 0.68 2.72
CA VAL A 11 17.03 -0.05 3.98
C VAL A 11 16.00 -1.17 3.81
N TYR A 12 14.84 -0.85 3.25
CA TYR A 12 13.78 -1.84 3.05
C TYR A 12 14.16 -2.88 1.99
N LYS A 13 14.89 -2.49 0.96
CA LYS A 13 15.42 -3.41 -0.05
C LYS A 13 16.30 -4.48 0.61
N ARG A 14 17.20 -4.07 1.50
CA ARG A 14 18.07 -5.01 2.22
C ARG A 14 17.26 -5.95 3.10
N GLN A 15 16.24 -5.45 3.79
CA GLN A 15 15.37 -6.29 4.61
C GLN A 15 14.65 -7.35 3.76
N ILE A 16 14.16 -6.97 2.59
CA ILE A 16 13.48 -7.89 1.68
C ILE A 16 14.48 -8.93 1.14
N GLN A 17 15.68 -8.51 0.77
CA GLN A 17 16.72 -9.43 0.32
C GLN A 17 17.08 -10.44 1.39
N HIS A 18 17.20 -9.99 2.64
CA HIS A 18 17.46 -10.89 3.77
C HIS A 18 16.32 -11.88 3.99
N SER A 19 15.09 -11.41 3.96
CA SER A 19 13.90 -12.27 4.11
C SER A 19 13.80 -13.27 2.95
N ALA A 20 14.17 -12.87 1.74
CA ALA A 20 14.17 -13.77 0.58
C ALA A 20 15.17 -14.92 0.77
N ILE A 21 16.35 -14.65 1.32
CA ILE A 21 17.33 -15.67 1.64
C ILE A 21 16.75 -16.69 2.63
N ILE A 22 16.11 -16.20 3.69
CA ILE A 22 15.48 -17.05 4.71
C ILE A 22 14.39 -17.93 4.11
N LEU A 23 13.60 -17.38 3.17
CA LEU A 23 12.50 -18.10 2.51
C LEU A 23 12.97 -18.98 1.35
N GLY A 24 14.24 -18.92 0.98
CA GLY A 24 14.77 -19.65 -0.16
C GLY A 24 14.30 -19.11 -1.51
N VAL A 25 14.06 -17.81 -1.62
CA VAL A 25 13.56 -17.15 -2.82
C VAL A 25 14.69 -16.43 -3.54
N GLU A 26 14.79 -16.59 -4.85
CA GLU A 26 15.70 -15.79 -5.67
C GLU A 26 15.03 -14.47 -6.05
N ILE A 27 15.60 -13.36 -5.63
CA ILE A 27 15.12 -12.03 -5.96
C ILE A 27 16.31 -11.15 -6.32
N ASP A 28 16.19 -10.41 -7.43
CA ASP A 28 17.22 -9.45 -7.78
C ASP A 28 17.01 -8.11 -7.08
N GLU A 29 17.97 -7.22 -7.23
CA GLU A 29 17.97 -5.92 -6.56
C GLU A 29 16.76 -5.07 -6.96
N LYS A 30 16.39 -5.07 -8.23
CA LYS A 30 15.25 -4.29 -8.74
C LYS A 30 13.93 -4.84 -8.27
N GLY A 31 13.80 -6.17 -8.21
CA GLY A 31 12.60 -6.82 -7.65
C GLY A 31 12.42 -6.52 -6.19
N ALA A 32 13.51 -6.56 -5.42
CA ALA A 32 13.49 -6.22 -3.99
C ALA A 32 13.09 -4.75 -3.79
N LEU A 33 13.60 -3.85 -4.62
CA LEU A 33 13.27 -2.43 -4.55
C LEU A 33 11.79 -2.17 -4.86
N GLU A 34 11.23 -2.86 -5.86
CA GLU A 34 9.81 -2.74 -6.20
C GLU A 34 8.92 -3.21 -5.05
N LEU A 35 9.25 -4.33 -4.43
CA LEU A 35 8.54 -4.81 -3.24
C LEU A 35 8.66 -3.82 -2.08
N ALA A 36 9.86 -3.28 -1.84
CA ALA A 36 10.07 -2.30 -0.79
C ALA A 36 9.19 -1.07 -0.99
N ARG A 37 9.15 -0.57 -2.21
CA ARG A 37 8.35 0.61 -2.54
C ARG A 37 6.87 0.39 -2.30
N ARG A 38 6.34 -0.79 -2.63
CA ARG A 38 4.92 -1.09 -2.52
C ARG A 38 4.52 -1.70 -1.18
N SER A 39 5.47 -1.96 -0.28
CA SER A 39 5.20 -2.55 1.04
C SER A 39 4.88 -1.54 2.12
N ARG A 40 4.80 -0.27 1.78
CA ARG A 40 4.50 0.82 2.72
C ARG A 40 5.52 0.94 3.85
N GLY A 41 6.73 0.44 3.64
CA GLY A 41 7.79 0.52 4.62
C GLY A 41 7.58 -0.30 5.89
N THR A 42 6.64 -1.26 5.89
CA THR A 42 6.42 -2.12 7.05
C THR A 42 6.99 -3.51 6.78
N PRO A 43 7.86 -4.03 7.68
CA PRO A 43 8.46 -5.36 7.50
C PRO A 43 7.42 -6.48 7.39
N ARG A 44 6.34 -6.41 8.15
CA ARG A 44 5.27 -7.42 8.10
C ARG A 44 4.61 -7.48 6.74
N LEU A 45 4.26 -6.32 6.19
CA LEU A 45 3.62 -6.26 4.88
C LEU A 45 4.60 -6.70 3.79
N ALA A 46 5.86 -6.25 3.89
CA ALA A 46 6.90 -6.66 2.95
C ALA A 46 7.07 -8.18 2.92
N ASN A 47 7.11 -8.84 4.08
CA ASN A 47 7.22 -10.29 4.15
C ASN A 47 5.99 -11.01 3.60
N ARG A 48 4.80 -10.50 3.86
CA ARG A 48 3.56 -11.07 3.30
C ARG A 48 3.52 -10.96 1.79
N LEU A 49 3.88 -9.80 1.25
CA LEU A 49 3.94 -9.58 -0.19
C LEU A 49 5.01 -10.46 -0.83
N LEU A 50 6.18 -10.57 -0.19
CA LEU A 50 7.27 -11.41 -0.69
C LEU A 50 6.81 -12.87 -0.83
N LYS A 51 6.12 -13.42 0.16
CA LYS A 51 5.60 -14.78 0.10
C LYS A 51 4.61 -14.96 -1.05
N ARG A 52 3.72 -14.00 -1.25
CA ARG A 52 2.74 -14.06 -2.34
C ARG A 52 3.38 -13.92 -3.71
N VAL A 53 4.34 -13.01 -3.84
CA VAL A 53 5.09 -12.84 -5.09
C VAL A 53 5.91 -14.10 -5.38
N ARG A 54 6.51 -14.71 -4.35
CA ARG A 54 7.23 -15.99 -4.49
C ARG A 54 6.32 -17.07 -5.07
N ASP A 55 5.13 -17.25 -4.50
CA ASP A 55 4.19 -18.27 -4.97
C ASP A 55 3.81 -18.02 -6.42
N PHE A 56 3.56 -16.78 -6.79
CA PHE A 56 3.29 -16.38 -8.16
C PHE A 56 4.46 -16.70 -9.09
N ALA A 57 5.69 -16.36 -8.67
CA ALA A 57 6.90 -16.57 -9.47
C ALA A 57 7.17 -18.06 -9.69
N GLU A 58 6.94 -18.91 -8.68
CA GLU A 58 7.12 -20.36 -8.80
C GLU A 58 6.19 -20.97 -9.83
N VAL A 59 4.96 -20.46 -9.93
CA VAL A 59 3.98 -20.96 -10.89
C VAL A 59 4.25 -20.45 -12.30
N LYS A 60 4.67 -19.20 -12.46
CA LYS A 60 4.74 -18.53 -13.77
C LYS A 60 6.16 -18.26 -14.28
N TYR A 61 7.17 -18.14 -13.42
CA TYR A 61 8.48 -17.59 -13.78
C TYR A 61 9.68 -18.31 -13.15
N ASP A 62 9.63 -19.60 -13.01
CA ASP A 62 10.75 -20.43 -12.50
C ASP A 62 11.25 -20.03 -11.10
N GLY A 63 10.43 -19.34 -10.32
CA GLY A 63 10.76 -18.96 -8.94
C GLY A 63 11.66 -17.74 -8.79
N LYS A 64 12.05 -17.09 -9.89
CA LYS A 64 12.90 -15.90 -9.84
C LYS A 64 12.06 -14.62 -9.87
N ILE A 65 12.40 -13.68 -8.99
CA ILE A 65 11.67 -12.41 -8.89
C ILE A 65 12.57 -11.28 -9.38
N ASN A 66 12.22 -10.70 -10.52
CA ASN A 66 12.81 -9.48 -11.03
C ASN A 66 11.79 -8.33 -10.92
N GLU A 67 12.16 -7.14 -11.41
CA GLU A 67 11.27 -5.98 -11.36
C GLU A 67 9.94 -6.23 -12.07
N GLU A 68 9.95 -6.86 -13.24
CA GLU A 68 8.73 -7.14 -14.02
C GLU A 68 7.83 -8.14 -13.31
N VAL A 69 8.41 -9.20 -12.77
CA VAL A 69 7.65 -10.23 -12.02
C VAL A 69 7.04 -9.60 -10.76
N ALA A 70 7.84 -8.82 -10.02
CA ALA A 70 7.35 -8.14 -8.82
C ALA A 70 6.21 -7.17 -9.14
N ALA A 71 6.38 -6.34 -10.17
CA ALA A 71 5.36 -5.37 -10.56
C ALA A 71 4.08 -6.06 -11.03
N PHE A 72 4.21 -7.10 -11.86
CA PHE A 72 3.05 -7.84 -12.36
C PHE A 72 2.28 -8.54 -11.24
N ALA A 73 2.99 -9.19 -10.33
CA ALA A 73 2.38 -9.87 -9.20
C ALA A 73 1.67 -8.87 -8.26
N LEU A 74 2.31 -7.75 -7.97
CA LEU A 74 1.72 -6.72 -7.11
C LEU A 74 0.50 -6.06 -7.76
N ASP A 75 0.49 -5.90 -9.08
CA ASP A 75 -0.68 -5.42 -9.80
C ASP A 75 -1.83 -6.41 -9.70
N LEU A 76 -1.56 -7.72 -9.81
CA LEU A 76 -2.58 -8.74 -9.60
C LEU A 76 -3.12 -8.77 -8.18
N LEU A 77 -2.30 -8.41 -7.18
CA LEU A 77 -2.72 -8.27 -5.80
C LEU A 77 -3.38 -6.91 -5.53
N GLU A 78 -3.53 -6.10 -6.57
CA GLU A 78 -4.15 -4.77 -6.51
C GLU A 78 -3.43 -3.78 -5.59
N VAL A 79 -2.10 -3.92 -5.50
CA VAL A 79 -1.25 -2.97 -4.78
C VAL A 79 -0.70 -1.96 -5.78
N ASP A 80 -1.09 -0.69 -5.68
CA ASP A 80 -0.67 0.32 -6.63
C ASP A 80 0.76 0.84 -6.36
N LYS A 81 1.21 1.78 -7.19
CA LYS A 81 2.60 2.31 -7.13
C LYS A 81 2.90 3.06 -5.82
N LEU A 82 1.89 3.54 -5.12
CA LEU A 82 2.05 4.20 -3.83
C LEU A 82 1.80 3.25 -2.65
N GLY A 83 1.63 1.95 -2.92
CA GLY A 83 1.42 0.95 -1.87
C GLY A 83 -0.02 0.86 -1.37
N LEU A 84 -0.96 1.49 -2.05
CA LEU A 84 -2.37 1.39 -1.69
C LEU A 84 -2.95 0.08 -2.22
N ASP A 85 -3.53 -0.72 -1.33
CA ASP A 85 -4.24 -1.93 -1.74
C ASP A 85 -5.73 -1.62 -2.01
N MET A 86 -6.50 -2.65 -2.29
CA MET A 86 -7.92 -2.50 -2.58
C MET A 86 -8.68 -1.88 -1.41
N ASN A 87 -8.36 -2.28 -0.18
CA ASN A 87 -9.03 -1.74 1.01
C ASN A 87 -8.74 -0.26 1.22
N ASP A 88 -7.49 0.15 1.04
CA ASP A 88 -7.09 1.55 1.12
C ASP A 88 -7.84 2.39 0.10
N ARG A 89 -7.91 1.90 -1.15
CA ARG A 89 -8.64 2.59 -2.22
C ARG A 89 -10.13 2.66 -1.95
N ASN A 90 -10.72 1.60 -1.42
CA ASN A 90 -12.14 1.59 -1.04
C ASN A 90 -12.46 2.63 0.02
N ILE A 91 -11.60 2.78 1.01
CA ILE A 91 -11.75 3.81 2.04
C ILE A 91 -11.74 5.20 1.39
N LEU A 92 -10.75 5.48 0.56
CA LEU A 92 -10.62 6.79 -0.08
C LEU A 92 -11.76 7.07 -1.06
N TYR A 93 -12.13 6.12 -1.91
CA TYR A 93 -13.24 6.27 -2.82
C TYR A 93 -14.57 6.49 -2.09
N THR A 94 -14.78 5.81 -0.98
CA THR A 94 -16.00 5.98 -0.18
C THR A 94 -16.09 7.40 0.37
N ILE A 95 -14.99 7.91 0.93
CA ILE A 95 -14.95 9.28 1.43
C ILE A 95 -15.23 10.29 0.29
N ILE A 96 -14.55 10.09 -0.83
CA ILE A 96 -14.66 11.02 -1.98
C ILE A 96 -16.04 10.96 -2.64
N GLU A 97 -16.52 9.77 -2.97
CA GLU A 97 -17.73 9.61 -3.77
C GLU A 97 -19.02 9.63 -2.96
N LYS A 98 -19.05 8.93 -1.81
CA LYS A 98 -20.26 8.86 -1.01
C LYS A 98 -20.46 10.04 -0.07
N PHE A 99 -19.36 10.64 0.38
CA PHE A 99 -19.40 11.72 1.38
C PHE A 99 -18.78 13.03 0.89
N ASN A 100 -18.62 13.18 -0.43
CA ASN A 100 -18.12 14.40 -1.08
C ASN A 100 -16.77 14.87 -0.50
N GLY A 101 -15.89 13.94 -0.15
CA GLY A 101 -14.60 14.26 0.43
C GLY A 101 -14.59 14.34 1.96
N GLY A 102 -15.73 14.18 2.57
CA GLY A 102 -15.90 14.24 4.01
C GLY A 102 -16.36 15.62 4.50
N PRO A 103 -16.43 15.82 5.82
CA PRO A 103 -16.01 14.90 6.87
C PRO A 103 -16.98 13.74 7.09
N VAL A 104 -16.43 12.57 7.39
CA VAL A 104 -17.22 11.36 7.69
C VAL A 104 -16.63 10.69 8.94
N GLY A 105 -17.50 10.33 9.89
CA GLY A 105 -17.08 9.67 11.11
C GLY A 105 -16.59 8.25 10.87
N LEU A 106 -15.72 7.76 11.76
CA LEU A 106 -15.11 6.44 11.63
C LEU A 106 -16.16 5.32 11.54
N ASP A 107 -17.16 5.35 12.43
CA ASP A 107 -18.19 4.29 12.45
C ASP A 107 -19.06 4.30 11.20
N THR A 108 -19.37 5.48 10.69
CA THR A 108 -20.14 5.62 9.45
C THR A 108 -19.33 5.10 8.26
N LEU A 109 -18.05 5.43 8.20
CA LEU A 109 -17.16 4.95 7.15
C LEU A 109 -17.05 3.43 7.21
N ALA A 110 -16.84 2.87 8.41
CA ALA A 110 -16.73 1.43 8.61
C ALA A 110 -18.00 0.70 8.15
N ALA A 111 -19.16 1.21 8.51
CA ALA A 111 -20.43 0.63 8.08
C ALA A 111 -20.59 0.69 6.55
N SER A 112 -20.13 1.75 5.91
CA SER A 112 -20.24 1.94 4.47
C SER A 112 -19.40 0.95 3.67
N ILE A 113 -18.23 0.55 4.19
CA ILE A 113 -17.33 -0.37 3.48
C ILE A 113 -17.41 -1.81 4.00
N GLY A 114 -18.22 -2.05 5.04
CA GLY A 114 -18.34 -3.38 5.63
C GLY A 114 -17.13 -3.84 6.40
N GLU A 115 -16.40 -2.91 7.03
CA GLU A 115 -15.19 -3.20 7.79
C GLU A 115 -15.37 -2.77 9.25
N ASP A 116 -14.56 -3.36 10.14
CA ASP A 116 -14.55 -3.00 11.55
C ASP A 116 -13.86 -1.64 11.77
N SER A 117 -14.45 -0.79 12.61
CA SER A 117 -13.91 0.54 12.92
C SER A 117 -12.49 0.48 13.47
N GLY A 118 -12.21 -0.47 14.36
CA GLY A 118 -10.89 -0.66 14.93
C GLY A 118 -9.85 -1.05 13.89
N THR A 119 -10.23 -1.88 12.92
CA THR A 119 -9.35 -2.29 11.82
C THR A 119 -8.99 -1.09 10.94
N ILE A 120 -9.97 -0.25 10.60
CA ILE A 120 -9.71 0.97 9.83
C ILE A 120 -8.73 1.87 10.59
N GLU A 121 -9.00 2.12 11.87
CA GLU A 121 -8.20 3.03 12.69
C GLU A 121 -6.77 2.52 12.92
N ASP A 122 -6.62 1.22 13.15
CA ASP A 122 -5.33 0.65 13.54
C ASP A 122 -4.50 0.15 12.36
N VAL A 123 -5.14 -0.28 11.26
CA VAL A 123 -4.44 -0.92 10.14
C VAL A 123 -4.31 0.00 8.94
N TYR A 124 -5.40 0.67 8.53
CA TYR A 124 -5.41 1.45 7.29
C TYR A 124 -5.13 2.93 7.48
N GLU A 125 -5.76 3.56 8.45
CA GLU A 125 -5.62 5.00 8.67
C GLU A 125 -4.20 5.47 8.95
N PRO A 126 -3.38 4.78 9.76
CA PRO A 126 -2.03 5.27 10.07
C PRO A 126 -1.20 5.55 8.82
N TYR A 127 -1.27 4.66 7.84
CA TYR A 127 -0.57 4.87 6.56
C TYR A 127 -1.19 5.99 5.75
N LEU A 128 -2.52 6.01 5.65
CA LEU A 128 -3.24 7.02 4.86
C LEU A 128 -3.04 8.43 5.41
N VAL A 129 -3.04 8.58 6.73
CA VAL A 129 -2.78 9.87 7.39
C VAL A 129 -1.32 10.28 7.21
N LYS A 130 -0.39 9.36 7.47
CA LYS A 130 1.04 9.64 7.38
C LYS A 130 1.45 10.09 5.97
N ASN A 131 0.87 9.51 4.95
CA ASN A 131 1.21 9.80 3.56
C ASN A 131 0.32 10.86 2.92
N GLY A 132 -0.49 11.53 3.71
CA GLY A 132 -1.23 12.71 3.26
C GLY A 132 -2.48 12.44 2.44
N PHE A 133 -3.05 11.23 2.49
CA PHE A 133 -4.30 10.91 1.78
C PHE A 133 -5.53 11.34 2.58
N ILE A 134 -5.47 11.27 3.89
CA ILE A 134 -6.60 11.58 4.79
C ILE A 134 -6.13 12.55 5.86
N ASN A 135 -7.02 13.47 6.23
CA ASN A 135 -6.87 14.29 7.44
C ASN A 135 -7.93 13.91 8.45
N ARG A 136 -7.54 13.83 9.71
CA ARG A 136 -8.48 13.67 10.83
C ARG A 136 -8.88 15.05 11.33
N THR A 137 -10.19 15.29 11.40
CA THR A 137 -10.75 16.55 11.94
C THR A 137 -11.70 16.23 13.09
N PRO A 138 -12.08 17.21 13.90
CA PRO A 138 -13.07 16.99 14.97
C PRO A 138 -14.42 16.47 14.46
N LYS A 139 -14.74 16.73 13.19
CA LYS A 139 -16.00 16.29 12.58
C LYS A 139 -15.88 14.93 11.86
N GLY A 140 -14.67 14.43 11.68
CA GLY A 140 -14.44 13.14 11.02
C GLY A 140 -13.26 13.16 10.04
N ARG A 141 -13.23 12.18 9.17
CA ARG A 141 -12.13 11.98 8.19
C ARG A 141 -12.45 12.72 6.91
N VAL A 142 -11.44 13.38 6.36
CA VAL A 142 -11.55 14.19 5.12
C VAL A 142 -10.48 13.71 4.14
N ALA A 143 -10.86 13.51 2.87
CA ALA A 143 -9.91 13.21 1.81
C ALA A 143 -9.16 14.49 1.42
N THR A 144 -7.85 14.37 1.22
CA THR A 144 -7.00 15.51 0.87
C THR A 144 -6.98 15.76 -0.63
N ASP A 145 -6.47 16.93 -1.03
CA ASP A 145 -6.24 17.26 -2.45
C ASP A 145 -5.30 16.23 -3.09
N PHE A 146 -4.31 15.75 -2.34
CA PHE A 146 -3.38 14.72 -2.81
C PHE A 146 -4.13 13.41 -3.15
N ALA A 147 -5.12 13.02 -2.35
CA ALA A 147 -5.93 11.83 -2.64
C ALA A 147 -6.72 12.00 -3.94
N TYR A 148 -7.36 13.15 -4.14
CA TYR A 148 -8.06 13.45 -5.39
C TYR A 148 -7.11 13.39 -6.59
N HIS A 149 -5.96 13.99 -6.46
CA HIS A 149 -4.96 14.01 -7.52
C HIS A 149 -4.45 12.60 -7.85
N HIS A 150 -4.20 11.79 -6.84
CA HIS A 150 -3.72 10.42 -7.02
C HIS A 150 -4.70 9.57 -7.85
N PHE A 151 -6.00 9.73 -7.62
CA PHE A 151 -7.02 8.99 -8.36
C PHE A 151 -7.45 9.68 -9.66
N GLY A 152 -6.93 10.85 -9.97
CA GLY A 152 -7.35 11.60 -11.15
C GLY A 152 -8.79 12.09 -11.07
N ILE A 153 -9.30 12.32 -9.87
CA ILE A 153 -10.67 12.81 -9.64
C ILE A 153 -10.63 14.30 -9.39
N ALA A 154 -11.49 15.04 -10.09
CA ALA A 154 -11.58 16.48 -9.88
C ALA A 154 -12.21 16.79 -8.52
N LYS A 155 -11.56 17.67 -7.75
CA LYS A 155 -12.08 18.09 -6.46
C LYS A 155 -13.28 19.00 -6.67
N PRO A 156 -14.41 18.76 -5.98
CA PRO A 156 -15.60 19.64 -6.07
C PRO A 156 -15.34 21.05 -5.60
#